data_6cd55f118f33372833c56dce2e7e15f9
#
_entry.id   6cd55f118f33372833c56dce2e7e15f9
#
_cell.length_a   1.000
_cell.length_b   1.000
_cell.length_c   1.000
_cell.angle_alpha   90.00
_cell.angle_beta   90.00
_cell.angle_gamma   90.00
#
_symmetry.space_group_name_H-M   'P 1'
#
loop_
_entity.id
_entity.type
_entity.pdbx_description
1 polymer ?
#
loop_
_entity_poly.entity_id
_entity_poly.type
_entity_poly.pdbx_seq_one_letter_code
_entity_poly.pdbx_strand_id
1 'polypeptide(L)'
;MKYIVFTFVFMALFICSCHHNKADVLPSSDAQTEDTVRTITAKMAYEGINNYCHSTYDWSVAKDNPDIMYLQMGEETDSAYQVIFRSYTGAFVHFYVNKINGITRIVEKAPNLNVKEETGTINLFDYYVNR
;
A
#
# COMPACT_ATOMS: atom_id res chain seq x y z
N MET A 1 2.52 52.43 17.41
CA MET A 1 1.46 53.30 16.85
C MET A 1 0.82 52.60 15.67
N LYS A 2 -0.50 52.64 15.67
CA LYS A 2 -1.50 52.32 14.64
C LYS A 2 -1.93 50.87 14.56
N TYR A 3 -3.03 50.67 15.27
CA TYR A 3 -3.99 49.58 15.16
C TYR A 3 -4.72 49.64 13.81
N ILE A 4 -4.95 48.50 13.16
CA ILE A 4 -6.07 48.37 12.24
C ILE A 4 -6.79 47.05 12.56
N VAL A 5 -7.93 47.25 13.21
CA VAL A 5 -8.97 46.29 13.43
C VAL A 5 -9.74 46.14 12.11
N PHE A 6 -9.83 44.92 11.58
CA PHE A 6 -10.78 44.64 10.53
C PHE A 6 -11.71 43.54 10.99
N THR A 7 -12.84 43.99 11.49
CA THR A 7 -14.04 43.23 11.77
C THR A 7 -14.75 42.95 10.44
N PHE A 8 -14.84 41.67 10.03
CA PHE A 8 -15.84 41.30 9.02
C PHE A 8 -16.80 40.28 9.62
N VAL A 9 -17.94 40.81 9.99
CA VAL A 9 -19.18 40.09 10.23
C VAL A 9 -19.75 39.72 8.86
N PHE A 10 -19.85 38.45 8.54
CA PHE A 10 -20.68 38.02 7.42
C PHE A 10 -21.72 37.01 7.93
N MET A 11 -22.87 37.57 8.16
CA MET A 11 -24.14 36.91 8.47
C MET A 11 -24.76 36.49 7.11
N ALA A 12 -24.88 35.24 6.83
CA ALA A 12 -25.72 34.77 5.75
C ALA A 12 -26.67 33.69 6.26
N LEU A 13 -27.89 34.11 6.45
CA LEU A 13 -29.07 33.28 6.58
C LEU A 13 -29.31 32.54 5.28
N PHE A 14 -29.37 31.22 5.32
CA PHE A 14 -30.00 30.45 4.24
C PHE A 14 -31.19 29.70 4.78
N ILE A 15 -32.30 30.09 4.25
CA ILE A 15 -33.65 29.67 4.51
C ILE A 15 -33.85 28.25 3.99
N CYS A 16 -34.43 27.46 4.86
CA CYS A 16 -35.02 26.14 4.54
C CYS A 16 -36.17 26.35 3.54
N SER A 17 -36.10 25.67 2.41
CA SER A 17 -37.24 25.50 1.52
C SER A 17 -37.49 24.04 1.30
N CYS A 18 -38.40 23.49 2.09
CA CYS A 18 -39.00 22.19 1.82
C CYS A 18 -39.89 22.31 0.61
N HIS A 19 -39.59 21.58 -0.45
CA HIS A 19 -40.58 21.31 -1.48
C HIS A 19 -40.76 19.79 -1.63
N HIS A 20 -41.92 19.36 -1.22
CA HIS A 20 -42.43 18.01 -1.29
C HIS A 20 -42.99 17.80 -2.71
N ASN A 21 -42.38 16.95 -3.48
CA ASN A 21 -43.04 16.39 -4.65
C ASN A 21 -42.76 14.90 -4.75
N LYS A 22 -43.86 14.18 -4.63
CA LYS A 22 -44.02 12.78 -4.86
C LYS A 22 -43.98 12.53 -6.36
N ALA A 23 -43.08 11.68 -6.85
CA ALA A 23 -43.23 10.97 -8.11
C ALA A 23 -42.36 9.72 -8.12
N ASP A 24 -43.02 8.58 -8.15
CA ASP A 24 -42.76 7.25 -8.68
C ASP A 24 -41.33 6.77 -8.93
N VAL A 25 -41.02 5.83 -8.13
CA VAL A 25 -40.38 4.50 -8.25
C VAL A 25 -39.87 4.13 -9.65
N LEU A 26 -38.56 4.07 -9.78
CA LEU A 26 -37.83 3.09 -10.57
C LEU A 26 -36.62 2.60 -9.73
N PRO A 27 -36.43 1.29 -9.57
CA PRO A 27 -35.30 0.80 -8.85
C PRO A 27 -34.03 0.96 -9.71
N SER A 28 -33.33 2.03 -9.49
CA SER A 28 -31.96 2.13 -9.93
C SER A 28 -31.16 1.13 -9.13
N SER A 29 -30.59 0.19 -9.83
CA SER A 29 -29.56 -0.71 -9.40
C SER A 29 -28.50 0.07 -8.61
N ASP A 30 -28.60 0.03 -7.29
CA ASP A 30 -27.52 0.41 -6.40
C ASP A 30 -26.37 -0.56 -6.66
N ALA A 31 -25.44 -0.14 -7.49
CA ALA A 31 -24.10 -0.64 -7.41
C ALA A 31 -23.54 -0.15 -6.07
N GLN A 32 -23.90 -0.84 -4.99
CA GLN A 32 -23.13 -0.81 -3.76
C GLN A 32 -21.76 -1.33 -4.13
N THR A 33 -20.85 -0.40 -4.36
CA THR A 33 -19.44 -0.66 -4.20
C THR A 33 -19.29 -0.97 -2.72
N GLU A 34 -19.46 -2.23 -2.34
CA GLU A 34 -18.93 -2.73 -1.07
C GLU A 34 -17.45 -2.48 -1.15
N ASP A 35 -17.04 -1.40 -0.48
CA ASP A 35 -15.67 -1.17 -0.07
C ASP A 35 -15.37 -2.21 1.01
N THR A 36 -15.25 -3.46 0.58
CA THR A 36 -14.74 -4.55 1.39
C THR A 36 -13.30 -4.17 1.68
N VAL A 37 -13.08 -3.63 2.87
CA VAL A 37 -11.73 -3.44 3.43
C VAL A 37 -11.04 -4.79 3.35
N ARG A 38 -10.29 -5.00 2.26
CA ARG A 38 -9.52 -6.24 2.08
C ARG A 38 -8.43 -6.24 3.10
N THR A 39 -8.63 -6.99 4.16
CA THR A 39 -7.58 -7.23 5.14
C THR A 39 -6.45 -8.00 4.45
N ILE A 40 -5.29 -7.38 4.36
CA ILE A 40 -4.11 -8.02 3.78
C ILE A 40 -3.59 -9.06 4.77
N THR A 41 -3.38 -10.26 4.29
CA THR A 41 -2.82 -11.36 5.08
C THR A 41 -1.33 -11.52 4.83
N ALA A 42 -0.63 -12.20 5.72
CA ALA A 42 0.79 -12.53 5.54
C ALA A 42 1.04 -13.30 4.24
N LYS A 43 0.12 -14.21 3.86
CA LYS A 43 0.16 -14.95 2.60
C LYS A 43 0.08 -14.02 1.39
N MET A 44 -0.85 -13.08 1.39
CA MET A 44 -0.99 -12.10 0.32
C MET A 44 0.26 -11.24 0.19
N ALA A 45 0.81 -10.79 1.32
CA ALA A 45 2.05 -10.02 1.35
C ALA A 45 3.20 -10.82 0.72
N TYR A 46 3.39 -12.08 1.14
CA TYR A 46 4.43 -12.93 0.60
C TYR A 46 4.26 -13.18 -0.91
N GLU A 47 3.07 -13.59 -1.36
CA GLU A 47 2.79 -13.91 -2.77
C GLU A 47 2.95 -12.68 -3.68
N GLY A 48 2.44 -11.51 -3.26
CA GLY A 48 2.60 -10.28 -4.02
C GLY A 48 4.07 -9.86 -4.15
N ILE A 49 4.84 -9.90 -3.07
CA ILE A 49 6.27 -9.58 -3.12
C ILE A 49 7.06 -10.64 -3.90
N ASN A 50 6.70 -11.91 -3.79
CA ASN A 50 7.31 -12.97 -4.61
C ASN A 50 7.12 -12.69 -6.11
N ASN A 51 5.91 -12.34 -6.53
CA ASN A 51 5.63 -12.00 -7.92
C ASN A 51 6.39 -10.74 -8.37
N TYR A 52 6.44 -9.71 -7.51
CA TYR A 52 7.26 -8.52 -7.77
C TYR A 52 8.72 -8.89 -7.98
N CYS A 53 9.31 -9.66 -7.07
CA CYS A 53 10.71 -10.05 -7.17
C CYS A 53 11.00 -10.90 -8.42
N HIS A 54 10.10 -11.81 -8.80
CA HIS A 54 10.24 -12.59 -10.01
C HIS A 54 10.10 -11.78 -11.30
N SER A 55 9.35 -10.66 -11.25
CA SER A 55 9.24 -9.77 -12.42
C SER A 55 10.38 -8.74 -12.51
N THR A 56 11.07 -8.47 -11.41
CA THR A 56 12.05 -7.38 -11.31
C THR A 56 13.49 -7.88 -11.34
N TYR A 57 13.76 -9.06 -10.78
CA TYR A 57 15.12 -9.60 -10.66
C TYR A 57 15.33 -10.81 -11.57
N ASP A 58 16.56 -10.98 -12.04
CA ASP A 58 16.96 -12.16 -12.82
C ASP A 58 17.21 -13.35 -11.88
N TRP A 59 16.34 -14.34 -11.95
CA TRP A 59 16.40 -15.56 -11.15
C TRP A 59 17.21 -16.68 -11.82
N SER A 60 17.73 -16.46 -13.02
CA SER A 60 18.52 -17.48 -13.74
C SER A 60 19.77 -17.90 -12.96
N VAL A 61 20.36 -16.96 -12.21
CA VAL A 61 21.54 -17.22 -11.35
C VAL A 61 21.25 -18.12 -10.15
N ALA A 62 19.98 -18.20 -9.72
CA ALA A 62 19.57 -19.06 -8.60
C ALA A 62 19.18 -20.49 -9.05
N LYS A 63 19.16 -20.75 -10.36
CA LYS A 63 18.71 -22.02 -10.92
C LYS A 63 19.53 -23.20 -10.46
N ASP A 64 20.86 -22.99 -10.38
CA ASP A 64 21.82 -24.05 -9.99
C ASP A 64 22.20 -23.92 -8.48
N ASN A 65 21.85 -22.83 -7.84
CA ASN A 65 22.13 -22.59 -6.43
C ASN A 65 20.99 -21.79 -5.78
N PRO A 66 19.92 -22.46 -5.33
CA PRO A 66 18.74 -21.79 -4.80
C PRO A 66 18.99 -21.02 -3.49
N ASP A 67 20.06 -21.31 -2.77
CA ASP A 67 20.39 -20.62 -1.51
C ASP A 67 20.98 -19.22 -1.73
N ILE A 68 21.33 -18.89 -2.98
CA ILE A 68 21.96 -17.61 -3.31
C ILE A 68 20.92 -16.45 -3.38
N MET A 69 19.70 -16.79 -3.79
CA MET A 69 18.57 -15.87 -3.85
C MET A 69 17.35 -16.55 -3.23
N TYR A 70 16.68 -15.86 -2.33
CA TYR A 70 15.46 -16.37 -1.69
C TYR A 70 14.61 -15.27 -1.11
N LEU A 71 13.33 -15.59 -0.90
CA LEU A 71 12.41 -14.80 -0.11
C LEU A 71 12.09 -15.50 1.20
N GLN A 72 11.89 -14.72 2.24
CA GLN A 72 11.40 -15.20 3.53
C GLN A 72 10.50 -14.13 4.19
N MET A 73 9.59 -14.59 5.03
CA MET A 73 8.89 -13.68 5.93
C MET A 73 9.85 -13.17 7.00
N GLY A 74 9.77 -11.88 7.30
CA GLY A 74 10.49 -11.25 8.38
C GLY A 74 9.57 -10.95 9.57
N GLU A 75 9.78 -9.79 10.19
CA GLU A 75 9.03 -9.33 11.34
C GLU A 75 7.59 -8.93 10.96
N GLU A 76 6.64 -9.26 11.81
CA GLU A 76 5.27 -8.76 11.74
C GLU A 76 5.07 -7.70 12.83
N THR A 77 4.55 -6.54 12.43
CA THR A 77 4.13 -5.47 13.33
C THR A 77 2.62 -5.30 13.28
N ASP A 78 2.05 -4.43 14.11
CA ASP A 78 0.61 -4.12 14.09
C ASP A 78 0.17 -3.54 12.74
N SER A 79 1.05 -2.81 12.05
CA SER A 79 0.74 -2.07 10.82
C SER A 79 1.29 -2.69 9.54
N ALA A 80 2.26 -3.59 9.63
CA ALA A 80 2.96 -4.10 8.45
C ALA A 80 3.43 -5.54 8.59
N TYR A 81 3.46 -6.25 7.45
CA TYR A 81 4.24 -7.47 7.25
C TYR A 81 5.57 -7.13 6.62
N GLN A 82 6.64 -7.73 7.11
CA GLN A 82 7.94 -7.66 6.47
C GLN A 82 8.18 -8.91 5.62
N VAL A 83 8.56 -8.70 4.35
CA VAL A 83 9.10 -9.75 3.48
C VAL A 83 10.55 -9.37 3.16
N ILE A 84 11.45 -10.32 3.24
CA ILE A 84 12.89 -10.10 3.02
C ILE A 84 13.30 -10.89 1.79
N PHE A 85 13.90 -10.20 0.84
CA PHE A 85 14.50 -10.80 -0.33
C PHE A 85 16.03 -10.69 -0.22
N ARG A 86 16.72 -11.82 -0.37
CA ARG A 86 18.18 -11.85 -0.54
C ARG A 86 18.52 -11.90 -2.01
N SER A 87 19.20 -10.88 -2.52
CA SER A 87 19.68 -10.84 -3.90
C SER A 87 20.96 -11.67 -4.08
N TYR A 88 21.28 -11.99 -5.33
CA TYR A 88 22.50 -12.72 -5.67
C TYR A 88 23.80 -11.99 -5.27
N THR A 89 23.75 -10.67 -5.16
CA THR A 89 24.88 -9.84 -4.68
C THR A 89 25.07 -9.90 -3.17
N GLY A 90 24.14 -10.56 -2.45
CA GLY A 90 24.15 -10.62 -0.98
C GLY A 90 23.48 -9.41 -0.30
N ALA A 91 22.94 -8.47 -1.05
CA ALA A 91 22.11 -7.40 -0.47
C ALA A 91 20.76 -7.97 -0.03
N PHE A 92 20.22 -7.39 1.05
CA PHE A 92 18.90 -7.70 1.55
C PHE A 92 17.93 -6.56 1.22
N VAL A 93 16.85 -6.89 0.54
CA VAL A 93 15.75 -5.96 0.26
C VAL A 93 14.60 -6.28 1.20
N HIS A 94 14.24 -5.31 2.03
CA HIS A 94 13.17 -5.42 2.99
C HIS A 94 11.93 -4.72 2.45
N PHE A 95 10.85 -5.46 2.30
CA PHE A 95 9.54 -4.98 1.89
C PHE A 95 8.65 -4.88 3.12
N TYR A 96 8.16 -3.68 3.43
CA TYR A 96 7.23 -3.43 4.52
C TYR A 96 5.84 -3.19 3.95
N VAL A 97 5.03 -4.23 3.93
CA VAL A 97 3.67 -4.25 3.35
C VAL A 97 2.68 -3.72 4.38
N ASN A 98 2.08 -2.57 4.13
CA ASN A 98 1.04 -2.03 4.99
C ASN A 98 -0.21 -2.92 4.97
N LYS A 99 -0.69 -3.33 6.15
CA LYS A 99 -1.80 -4.28 6.33
C LYS A 99 -3.16 -3.74 5.89
N ILE A 100 -3.30 -2.42 5.80
CA ILE A 100 -4.58 -1.76 5.48
C ILE A 100 -4.71 -1.52 3.98
N ASN A 101 -3.68 -0.94 3.37
CA ASN A 101 -3.77 -0.42 2.00
C ASN A 101 -2.83 -1.11 0.99
N GLY A 102 -1.95 -2.00 1.44
CA GLY A 102 -1.00 -2.71 0.58
C GLY A 102 0.15 -1.85 0.03
N ILE A 103 0.24 -0.59 0.40
CA ILE A 103 1.41 0.22 0.05
C ILE A 103 2.63 -0.39 0.72
N THR A 104 3.60 -0.72 -0.09
CA THR A 104 4.79 -1.43 0.34
C THR A 104 6.01 -0.55 0.19
N ARG A 105 6.67 -0.27 1.30
CA ARG A 105 7.93 0.46 1.35
C ARG A 105 9.10 -0.50 1.13
N ILE A 106 10.05 -0.11 0.28
CA ILE A 106 11.22 -0.90 -0.09
C ILE A 106 12.47 -0.28 0.54
N VAL A 107 13.21 -1.07 1.30
CA VAL A 107 14.46 -0.66 1.94
C VAL A 107 15.55 -1.66 1.62
N GLU A 108 16.56 -1.23 0.91
CA GLU A 108 17.74 -2.04 0.63
C GLU A 108 18.77 -1.90 1.73
N LYS A 109 19.35 -3.03 2.14
CA LYS A 109 20.44 -3.10 3.12
C LYS A 109 21.58 -3.92 2.55
N ALA A 110 22.75 -3.32 2.49
CA ALA A 110 23.99 -3.99 2.16
C ALA A 110 24.90 -4.01 3.42
N PRO A 111 24.81 -5.04 4.27
CA PRO A 111 25.51 -5.08 5.56
C PRO A 111 27.02 -4.92 5.42
N ASN A 112 27.60 -5.52 4.37
CA ASN A 112 29.04 -5.46 4.13
C ASN A 112 29.54 -4.04 3.78
N LEU A 113 28.63 -3.16 3.32
CA LEU A 113 28.93 -1.77 2.95
C LEU A 113 28.39 -0.78 3.98
N ASN A 114 27.71 -1.27 5.02
CA ASN A 114 27.00 -0.45 6.02
C ASN A 114 26.00 0.54 5.37
N VAL A 115 25.39 0.13 4.26
CA VAL A 115 24.40 0.93 3.51
C VAL A 115 23.01 0.47 3.89
N LYS A 116 22.15 1.45 4.13
CA LYS A 116 20.70 1.29 4.27
C LYS A 116 20.03 2.42 3.50
N GLU A 117 19.32 2.08 2.46
CA GLU A 117 18.66 3.06 1.57
C GLU A 117 17.18 2.70 1.37
N GLU A 118 16.31 3.68 1.44
CA GLU A 118 14.92 3.54 1.01
C GLU A 118 14.84 3.79 -0.49
N THR A 119 14.52 2.74 -1.26
CA THR A 119 14.60 2.76 -2.72
C THR A 119 13.27 3.08 -3.39
N GLY A 120 12.16 3.07 -2.66
CA GLY A 120 10.85 3.44 -3.19
C GLY A 120 9.68 2.74 -2.53
N THR A 121 8.54 2.83 -3.22
CA THR A 121 7.29 2.19 -2.82
C THR A 121 6.63 1.53 -4.02
N ILE A 122 5.88 0.45 -3.75
CA ILE A 122 5.01 -0.23 -4.71
C ILE A 122 3.63 -0.47 -4.10
N ASN A 123 2.64 -0.75 -4.94
CA ASN A 123 1.36 -1.25 -4.47
C ASN A 123 1.35 -2.78 -4.58
N LEU A 124 1.09 -3.48 -3.47
CA LEU A 124 1.03 -4.94 -3.41
C LEU A 124 0.05 -5.51 -4.45
N PHE A 125 -1.08 -4.85 -4.66
CA PHE A 125 -2.15 -5.34 -5.53
C PHE A 125 -1.81 -5.30 -7.02
N ASP A 126 -0.76 -4.59 -7.42
CA ASP A 126 -0.24 -4.63 -8.79
C ASP A 126 0.42 -5.98 -9.11
N TYR A 127 0.81 -6.72 -8.07
CA TYR A 127 1.54 -7.98 -8.18
C TYR A 127 0.81 -9.18 -7.57
N TYR A 128 -0.17 -8.93 -6.69
CA TYR A 128 -0.99 -9.98 -6.09
C TYR A 128 -2.16 -10.33 -6.99
N VAL A 129 -2.16 -11.55 -7.53
CA VAL A 129 -3.26 -12.08 -8.34
C VAL A 129 -4.12 -12.99 -7.46
N ASN A 130 -5.35 -12.58 -7.21
CA ASN A 130 -6.33 -13.41 -6.50
C ASN A 130 -6.77 -14.54 -7.44
N ARG A 131 -6.26 -15.75 -7.23
CA ARG A 131 -6.63 -16.97 -7.97
C ARG A 131 -7.67 -17.75 -7.24
#